data_dd21896820e4a7f7fb4aac8ee830eb42
#
_entry.id   dd21896820e4a7f7fb4aac8ee830eb42
#
_cell.length_a   1.000
_cell.length_b   1.000
_cell.length_c   1.000
_cell.angle_alpha   90.00
_cell.angle_beta   90.00
_cell.angle_gamma   90.00
#
_symmetry.space_group_name_H-M   'P 1'
#
loop_
_entity.id
_entity.type
_entity.pdbx_description
1 polymer ?
#
loop_
_entity_poly.entity_id
_entity_poly.type
_entity_poly.pdbx_seq_one_letter_code
_entity_poly.pdbx_strand_id
1 'polypeptide(L)'
;MVLVVGAAVAACGDDAAGPAPVIDPGDGGDYSPDIDPADFVATIDNPYLPLTPGARWVYEGETEDGLERVEVVVTDERRDVMGVSTVVVRDTATLDGEVIEDTFDWFAQDRDGNVWYFGEDTTEYEDGEAASTSGSWEAGVDGALPGIVMLADPIVGAAYRQEFYAGEAEDMGEVLRVDDTASVPFGDFDDVLVTEDWTPLEPDVVEEKSYAPGVGLVLEVQTQGGGERVELVEFDPGA
;
A
#
# COMPACT_ATOMS: atom_id res chain seq x y z
N MET A 1 -45.59 -46.02 -28.99
CA MET A 1 -44.70 -44.94 -29.32
C MET A 1 -44.51 -44.14 -28.03
N VAL A 2 -43.43 -44.43 -27.29
CA VAL A 2 -43.16 -43.87 -25.98
C VAL A 2 -42.14 -42.78 -26.19
N LEU A 3 -42.48 -41.55 -25.86
CA LEU A 3 -41.59 -40.38 -25.92
C LEU A 3 -40.78 -40.33 -24.61
N VAL A 4 -39.48 -40.49 -24.68
CA VAL A 4 -38.54 -40.26 -23.55
C VAL A 4 -38.05 -38.84 -23.63
N VAL A 5 -38.44 -38.03 -22.65
CA VAL A 5 -37.93 -36.65 -22.45
C VAL A 5 -36.70 -36.77 -21.60
N GLY A 6 -35.53 -36.53 -22.21
CA GLY A 6 -34.27 -36.43 -21.50
C GLY A 6 -34.12 -35.06 -20.85
N ALA A 7 -34.06 -35.03 -19.53
CA ALA A 7 -33.68 -33.86 -18.78
C ALA A 7 -32.15 -33.68 -18.84
N ALA A 8 -31.69 -32.60 -19.47
CA ALA A 8 -30.31 -32.18 -19.40
C ALA A 8 -30.08 -31.51 -18.04
N VAL A 9 -29.28 -32.14 -17.18
CA VAL A 9 -28.74 -31.51 -15.97
C VAL A 9 -27.55 -30.66 -16.42
N ALA A 10 -27.74 -29.33 -16.36
CA ALA A 10 -26.63 -28.40 -16.45
C ALA A 10 -25.82 -28.54 -15.17
N ALA A 11 -24.62 -29.11 -15.25
CA ALA A 11 -23.64 -29.03 -14.21
C ALA A 11 -23.13 -27.57 -14.18
N CYS A 12 -23.48 -26.82 -13.14
CA CYS A 12 -22.72 -25.63 -12.76
C CYS A 12 -21.34 -26.12 -12.39
N GLY A 13 -20.34 -25.81 -13.21
CA GLY A 13 -18.96 -25.95 -12.83
C GLY A 13 -18.70 -24.95 -11.72
N ASP A 14 -18.33 -25.40 -10.54
CA ASP A 14 -17.56 -24.60 -9.60
C ASP A 14 -16.22 -24.31 -10.30
N ASP A 15 -16.04 -23.13 -10.82
CA ASP A 15 -14.73 -22.62 -11.15
C ASP A 15 -14.02 -22.44 -9.80
N ALA A 16 -13.29 -23.47 -9.39
CA ALA A 16 -12.36 -23.34 -8.27
C ALA A 16 -11.34 -22.27 -8.70
N ALA A 17 -11.37 -21.12 -8.03
CA ALA A 17 -10.34 -20.12 -8.19
C ALA A 17 -8.97 -20.80 -8.07
N GLY A 18 -8.06 -20.46 -8.96
CA GLY A 18 -6.67 -20.93 -8.88
C GLY A 18 -6.03 -20.49 -7.55
N PRO A 19 -4.85 -21.01 -7.22
CA PRO A 19 -4.12 -20.51 -6.06
C PRO A 19 -3.89 -19.01 -6.22
N ALA A 20 -3.95 -18.30 -5.09
CA ALA A 20 -3.67 -16.85 -5.04
C ALA A 20 -2.25 -16.57 -5.59
N PRO A 21 -2.05 -15.47 -6.32
CA PRO A 21 -0.75 -15.13 -6.87
C PRO A 21 0.25 -14.82 -5.73
N VAL A 22 1.50 -15.23 -5.93
CA VAL A 22 2.62 -14.88 -5.07
C VAL A 22 3.66 -14.20 -5.94
N ILE A 23 3.91 -12.91 -5.67
CA ILE A 23 4.86 -12.07 -6.41
C ILE A 23 6.06 -11.83 -5.52
N ASP A 24 6.92 -12.85 -5.44
CA ASP A 24 8.15 -12.92 -4.67
C ASP A 24 8.06 -12.58 -3.16
N PRO A 25 7.14 -13.08 -2.34
CA PRO A 25 7.33 -13.10 -0.90
C PRO A 25 8.41 -14.12 -0.52
N GLY A 26 9.62 -13.65 -0.43
CA GLY A 26 10.80 -14.43 -0.16
C GLY A 26 11.97 -13.52 0.20
N ASP A 27 13.19 -13.96 -0.14
CA ASP A 27 14.41 -13.19 0.15
C ASP A 27 14.75 -12.14 -0.94
N GLY A 28 13.91 -11.98 -1.97
CA GLY A 28 14.11 -11.04 -3.06
C GLY A 28 15.27 -11.38 -4.00
N GLY A 29 15.97 -12.50 -3.79
CA GLY A 29 17.18 -12.83 -4.54
C GLY A 29 16.98 -13.00 -6.04
N ASP A 30 15.79 -13.44 -6.46
CA ASP A 30 15.39 -13.59 -7.86
C ASP A 30 14.36 -12.54 -8.30
N TYR A 31 14.01 -11.56 -7.41
CA TYR A 31 13.06 -10.50 -7.74
C TYR A 31 13.63 -9.60 -8.84
N SER A 32 12.90 -9.50 -9.94
CA SER A 32 13.31 -8.68 -11.10
C SER A 32 12.07 -8.32 -11.93
N PRO A 33 11.29 -7.35 -11.48
CA PRO A 33 10.11 -6.90 -12.22
C PRO A 33 10.51 -6.28 -13.56
N ASP A 34 9.72 -6.55 -14.61
CA ASP A 34 9.90 -5.93 -15.92
C ASP A 34 9.12 -4.62 -15.94
N ILE A 35 9.82 -3.50 -15.98
CA ILE A 35 9.23 -2.16 -15.94
C ILE A 35 9.32 -1.53 -17.34
N ASP A 36 8.22 -1.59 -18.11
CA ASP A 36 8.07 -0.82 -19.34
C ASP A 36 7.26 0.46 -19.05
N PRO A 37 7.85 1.67 -19.18
CA PRO A 37 7.13 2.92 -18.96
C PRO A 37 5.84 3.06 -19.78
N ALA A 38 5.72 2.36 -20.91
CA ALA A 38 4.52 2.35 -21.72
C ALA A 38 3.34 1.61 -21.06
N ASP A 39 3.57 0.80 -20.06
CA ASP A 39 2.53 0.07 -19.34
C ASP A 39 1.91 0.86 -18.18
N PHE A 40 2.43 2.05 -17.88
CA PHE A 40 1.90 2.90 -16.83
C PHE A 40 0.93 3.96 -17.36
N VAL A 41 -0.04 4.33 -16.51
CA VAL A 41 -1.08 5.33 -16.81
C VAL A 41 -0.83 6.63 -16.03
N ALA A 42 -1.49 7.72 -16.46
CA ALA A 42 -1.23 9.04 -15.91
C ALA A 42 -1.92 9.29 -14.54
N THR A 43 -2.89 8.47 -14.19
CA THR A 43 -3.71 8.64 -12.97
C THR A 43 -3.66 7.37 -12.14
N ILE A 44 -3.75 7.52 -10.83
CA ILE A 44 -3.89 6.41 -9.89
C ILE A 44 -5.32 6.44 -9.39
N ASP A 45 -6.15 5.52 -9.91
CA ASP A 45 -7.58 5.39 -9.61
C ASP A 45 -7.96 4.01 -9.06
N ASN A 46 -6.97 3.25 -8.58
CA ASN A 46 -7.22 1.99 -7.89
C ASN A 46 -8.21 2.24 -6.74
N PRO A 47 -9.27 1.43 -6.61
CA PRO A 47 -10.33 1.68 -5.64
C PRO A 47 -9.86 1.69 -4.17
N TYR A 48 -8.80 0.95 -3.84
CA TYR A 48 -8.27 0.86 -2.48
C TYR A 48 -7.07 1.77 -2.22
N LEU A 49 -6.52 2.42 -3.27
CA LEU A 49 -5.46 3.41 -3.14
C LEU A 49 -5.61 4.50 -4.21
N PRO A 50 -6.67 5.33 -4.14
CA PRO A 50 -6.89 6.41 -5.10
C PRO A 50 -6.01 7.62 -4.75
N LEU A 51 -4.94 7.85 -5.53
CA LEU A 51 -4.03 8.97 -5.31
C LEU A 51 -4.36 10.13 -6.26
N THR A 52 -5.52 10.77 -6.01
CA THR A 52 -5.97 11.95 -6.77
C THR A 52 -5.20 13.20 -6.33
N PRO A 53 -4.65 14.03 -7.22
CA PRO A 53 -3.98 15.27 -6.84
C PRO A 53 -4.84 16.16 -5.94
N GLY A 54 -4.26 16.63 -4.84
CA GLY A 54 -4.94 17.39 -3.79
C GLY A 54 -5.68 16.57 -2.75
N ALA A 55 -5.78 15.25 -2.91
CA ALA A 55 -6.31 14.39 -1.85
C ALA A 55 -5.42 14.46 -0.60
N ARG A 56 -6.08 14.44 0.57
CA ARG A 56 -5.41 14.57 1.86
C ARG A 56 -6.04 13.67 2.90
N TRP A 57 -5.20 12.97 3.62
CA TRP A 57 -5.57 12.15 4.78
C TRP A 57 -4.86 12.68 6.01
N VAL A 58 -5.49 12.51 7.16
CA VAL A 58 -4.86 12.72 8.46
C VAL A 58 -5.17 11.51 9.33
N TYR A 59 -4.13 10.97 9.89
CA TYR A 59 -4.19 9.85 10.82
C TYR A 59 -3.71 10.29 12.20
N GLU A 60 -4.20 9.65 13.25
CA GLU A 60 -3.73 9.83 14.62
C GLU A 60 -3.58 8.47 15.30
N GLY A 61 -2.54 8.35 16.13
CA GLY A 61 -2.27 7.19 16.97
C GLY A 61 -1.64 7.61 18.32
N GLU A 62 -2.04 6.94 19.38
CA GLU A 62 -1.41 7.10 20.69
C GLU A 62 -0.24 6.13 20.80
N THR A 63 0.96 6.62 20.98
CA THR A 63 2.17 5.86 21.21
C THR A 63 2.63 5.97 22.66
N GLU A 64 3.65 5.21 23.07
CA GLU A 64 4.25 5.35 24.41
C GLU A 64 4.92 6.73 24.61
N ASP A 65 5.33 7.38 23.51
CA ASP A 65 6.07 8.65 23.50
C ASP A 65 5.16 9.88 23.33
N GLY A 66 3.89 9.72 22.95
CA GLY A 66 2.93 10.81 22.78
C GLY A 66 1.89 10.56 21.69
N LEU A 67 1.19 11.63 21.30
CA LEU A 67 0.25 11.60 20.18
C LEU A 67 1.02 11.75 18.86
N GLU A 68 0.99 10.70 18.07
CA GLU A 68 1.46 10.73 16.70
C GLU A 68 0.34 11.20 15.77
N ARG A 69 0.68 12.07 14.82
CA ARG A 69 -0.22 12.54 13.77
C ARG A 69 0.52 12.54 12.44
N VAL A 70 -0.06 11.84 11.47
CA VAL A 70 0.47 11.72 10.11
C VAL A 70 -0.45 12.43 9.14
N GLU A 71 0.10 13.34 8.32
CA GLU A 71 -0.60 14.01 7.24
C GLU A 71 -0.04 13.56 5.90
N VAL A 72 -0.89 12.92 5.08
CA VAL A 72 -0.56 12.44 3.73
C VAL A 72 -1.24 13.34 2.71
N VAL A 73 -0.48 13.88 1.74
CA VAL A 73 -0.99 14.76 0.69
C VAL A 73 -0.51 14.31 -0.68
N VAL A 74 -1.44 14.07 -1.59
CA VAL A 74 -1.10 13.87 -3.01
C VAL A 74 -0.80 15.22 -3.63
N THR A 75 0.44 15.44 -4.03
CA THR A 75 0.87 16.73 -4.61
C THR A 75 0.51 16.83 -6.11
N ASP A 76 0.66 18.03 -6.69
CA ASP A 76 0.59 18.23 -8.13
C ASP A 76 1.92 17.87 -8.85
N GLU A 77 2.94 17.49 -8.10
CA GLU A 77 4.27 17.20 -8.61
C GLU A 77 4.36 15.81 -9.24
N ARG A 78 5.30 15.68 -10.15
CA ARG A 78 5.64 14.41 -10.80
C ARG A 78 7.14 14.21 -10.73
N ARG A 79 7.56 12.97 -10.55
CA ARG A 79 8.96 12.55 -10.64
C ARG A 79 9.10 11.50 -11.75
N ASP A 80 10.16 11.59 -12.51
CA ASP A 80 10.51 10.54 -13.49
C ASP A 80 11.46 9.55 -12.82
N VAL A 81 11.01 8.31 -12.64
CA VAL A 81 11.81 7.21 -12.07
C VAL A 81 11.78 6.05 -13.05
N MET A 82 12.91 5.56 -13.51
CA MET A 82 13.05 4.53 -14.54
C MET A 82 12.31 4.86 -15.85
N GLY A 83 12.05 6.16 -16.15
CA GLY A 83 11.26 6.61 -17.29
C GLY A 83 9.75 6.56 -17.08
N VAL A 84 9.27 6.15 -15.90
CA VAL A 84 7.87 6.21 -15.47
C VAL A 84 7.61 7.55 -14.80
N SER A 85 6.53 8.24 -15.20
CA SER A 85 6.11 9.50 -14.56
C SER A 85 5.27 9.20 -13.32
N THR A 86 5.89 9.20 -12.15
CA THR A 86 5.24 8.89 -10.87
C THR A 86 4.47 10.08 -10.30
N VAL A 87 3.46 9.82 -9.50
CA VAL A 87 2.79 10.77 -8.60
C VAL A 87 3.66 10.96 -7.37
N VAL A 88 3.84 12.19 -6.92
CA VAL A 88 4.53 12.49 -5.67
C VAL A 88 3.50 12.66 -4.56
N VAL A 89 3.59 11.84 -3.53
CA VAL A 89 2.82 11.93 -2.29
C VAL A 89 3.74 12.42 -1.20
N ARG A 90 3.32 13.38 -0.40
CA ARG A 90 4.07 13.83 0.77
C ARG A 90 3.39 13.31 2.01
N ASP A 91 4.18 12.65 2.84
CA ASP A 91 3.84 12.20 4.17
C ASP A 91 4.61 13.02 5.20
N THR A 92 3.93 13.48 6.24
CA THR A 92 4.56 14.25 7.32
C THR A 92 4.08 13.75 8.67
N ALA A 93 4.97 13.09 9.39
CA ALA A 93 4.71 12.60 10.74
C ALA A 93 5.12 13.63 11.80
N THR A 94 4.29 13.79 12.81
CA THR A 94 4.56 14.64 13.97
C THR A 94 4.28 13.87 15.25
N LEU A 95 5.09 14.12 16.31
CA LEU A 95 4.88 13.64 17.67
C LEU A 95 4.63 14.84 18.58
N ASP A 96 3.48 14.87 19.26
CA ASP A 96 3.03 16.01 20.08
C ASP A 96 3.11 17.38 19.34
N GLY A 97 3.02 17.34 18.00
CA GLY A 97 3.04 18.51 17.10
C GLY A 97 4.43 18.95 16.64
N GLU A 98 5.48 18.27 17.02
CA GLU A 98 6.84 18.46 16.48
C GLU A 98 7.06 17.46 15.32
N VAL A 99 7.57 17.93 14.18
CA VAL A 99 7.87 17.08 13.02
C VAL A 99 8.98 16.11 13.39
N ILE A 100 8.70 14.82 13.19
CA ILE A 100 9.67 13.72 13.36
C ILE A 100 10.10 13.13 12.04
N GLU A 101 9.25 13.20 10.99
CA GLU A 101 9.56 12.70 9.65
C GLU A 101 8.84 13.52 8.57
N ASP A 102 9.49 13.68 7.42
CA ASP A 102 8.94 14.28 6.21
C ASP A 102 9.43 13.49 4.99
N THR A 103 8.49 12.77 4.34
CA THR A 103 8.79 11.83 3.26
C THR A 103 8.08 12.22 1.98
N PHE A 104 8.73 12.01 0.84
CA PHE A 104 8.18 12.16 -0.49
C PHE A 104 8.22 10.83 -1.23
N ASP A 105 7.07 10.20 -1.37
CA ASP A 105 6.86 8.91 -1.99
C ASP A 105 6.55 9.02 -3.48
N TRP A 106 6.94 8.01 -4.28
CA TRP A 106 6.70 8.01 -5.71
C TRP A 106 5.90 6.79 -6.15
N PHE A 107 4.65 7.02 -6.56
CA PHE A 107 3.73 5.97 -6.99
C PHE A 107 3.35 6.10 -8.46
N ALA A 108 3.07 4.96 -9.11
CA ALA A 108 2.46 4.91 -10.43
C ALA A 108 1.52 3.72 -10.55
N GLN A 109 0.48 3.83 -11.38
CA GLN A 109 -0.43 2.73 -11.65
C GLN A 109 -0.14 2.14 -13.02
N ASP A 110 -0.08 0.81 -13.12
CA ASP A 110 0.01 0.12 -14.39
C ASP A 110 -1.38 0.04 -15.09
N ARG A 111 -1.40 -0.44 -16.32
CA ARG A 111 -2.65 -0.58 -17.10
C ARG A 111 -3.59 -1.65 -16.59
N ASP A 112 -3.07 -2.60 -15.81
CA ASP A 112 -3.86 -3.65 -15.19
C ASP A 112 -4.54 -3.13 -13.91
N GLY A 113 -4.08 -1.97 -13.37
CA GLY A 113 -4.62 -1.28 -12.21
C GLY A 113 -3.84 -1.50 -10.92
N ASN A 114 -2.68 -2.20 -10.95
CA ASN A 114 -1.82 -2.31 -9.77
C ASN A 114 -1.12 -0.96 -9.51
N VAL A 115 -0.99 -0.58 -8.24
CA VAL A 115 -0.22 0.59 -7.83
C VAL A 115 1.17 0.13 -7.41
N TRP A 116 2.17 0.73 -8.04
CA TRP A 116 3.58 0.45 -7.85
C TRP A 116 4.25 1.55 -7.04
N TYR A 117 5.17 1.17 -6.17
CA TYR A 117 6.02 2.05 -5.38
C TYR A 117 7.42 2.10 -6.00
N PHE A 118 7.88 3.31 -6.29
CA PHE A 118 9.14 3.54 -7.00
C PHE A 118 10.24 4.11 -6.11
N GLY A 119 9.96 4.35 -4.85
CA GLY A 119 10.90 4.86 -3.88
C GLY A 119 10.42 6.08 -3.12
N GLU A 120 11.29 6.58 -2.26
CA GLU A 120 11.03 7.69 -1.36
C GLU A 120 12.27 8.55 -1.10
N ASP A 121 12.02 9.78 -0.66
CA ASP A 121 13.03 10.71 -0.13
C ASP A 121 12.59 11.13 1.27
N THR A 122 13.11 10.43 2.28
CA THR A 122 12.77 10.57 3.69
C THR A 122 13.76 11.45 4.42
N THR A 123 13.28 12.29 5.33
CA THR A 123 14.08 13.04 6.29
C THR A 123 13.51 12.86 7.69
N GLU A 124 14.26 12.23 8.56
CA GLU A 124 13.97 12.15 9.99
C GLU A 124 14.47 13.39 10.72
N TYR A 125 13.76 13.83 11.75
CA TYR A 125 14.09 15.02 12.55
C TYR A 125 14.23 14.67 14.03
N GLU A 126 15.27 15.24 14.66
CA GLU A 126 15.47 15.25 16.11
C GLU A 126 15.64 16.70 16.58
N ASP A 127 14.91 17.11 17.60
CA ASP A 127 14.93 18.48 18.15
C ASP A 127 14.72 19.57 17.07
N GLY A 128 13.96 19.27 16.00
CA GLY A 128 13.67 20.17 14.88
C GLY A 128 14.81 20.35 13.87
N GLU A 129 15.88 19.56 13.97
CA GLU A 129 16.97 19.51 12.99
C GLU A 129 16.95 18.18 12.23
N ALA A 130 17.26 18.21 10.92
CA ALA A 130 17.38 16.98 10.13
C ALA A 130 18.49 16.08 10.69
N ALA A 131 18.13 14.87 11.09
CA ALA A 131 19.00 13.90 11.77
C ALA A 131 19.46 12.78 10.84
N SER A 132 18.58 12.26 9.99
CA SER A 132 18.84 11.11 9.13
C SER A 132 18.05 11.21 7.82
N THR A 133 18.51 10.48 6.79
CA THR A 133 17.77 10.19 5.56
C THR A 133 17.69 8.67 5.34
N SER A 134 17.78 7.91 6.44
CA SER A 134 17.63 6.45 6.43
C SER A 134 16.26 6.09 5.87
N GLY A 135 16.16 5.00 5.12
CA GLY A 135 14.94 4.63 4.43
C GLY A 135 14.83 5.17 2.99
N SER A 136 15.47 6.28 2.66
CA SER A 136 15.41 6.83 1.30
C SER A 136 16.00 5.87 0.26
N TRP A 137 15.25 5.63 -0.81
CA TRP A 137 15.68 4.80 -1.95
C TRP A 137 14.99 5.22 -3.23
N GLU A 138 15.56 4.85 -4.39
CA GLU A 138 14.98 5.11 -5.71
C GLU A 138 15.13 3.88 -6.60
N ALA A 139 14.04 3.41 -7.18
CA ALA A 139 14.06 2.30 -8.12
C ALA A 139 15.00 2.55 -9.31
N GLY A 140 15.83 1.55 -9.64
CA GLY A 140 16.86 1.66 -10.68
C GLY A 140 18.17 2.27 -10.21
N VAL A 141 18.29 2.72 -8.97
CA VAL A 141 19.52 3.25 -8.37
C VAL A 141 20.08 2.21 -7.39
N ASP A 142 21.40 1.96 -7.45
CA ASP A 142 22.15 1.08 -6.55
C ASP A 142 21.55 -0.34 -6.37
N GLY A 143 20.71 -0.77 -7.33
CA GLY A 143 20.11 -2.09 -7.35
C GLY A 143 18.72 -2.17 -6.71
N ALA A 144 18.17 -1.04 -6.27
CA ALA A 144 16.79 -0.95 -5.79
C ALA A 144 15.79 -1.21 -6.93
N LEU A 145 14.69 -1.89 -6.60
CA LEU A 145 13.65 -2.29 -7.54
C LEU A 145 12.27 -1.86 -7.01
N PRO A 146 11.34 -1.42 -7.89
CA PRO A 146 10.00 -1.06 -7.48
C PRO A 146 9.19 -2.31 -7.12
N GLY A 147 8.16 -2.14 -6.29
CA GLY A 147 7.21 -3.19 -5.95
C GLY A 147 5.77 -2.74 -6.07
N ILE A 148 4.83 -3.64 -5.80
CA ILE A 148 3.39 -3.36 -5.84
C ILE A 148 2.92 -3.11 -4.41
N VAL A 149 2.36 -1.91 -4.15
CA VAL A 149 1.76 -1.58 -2.85
C VAL A 149 0.26 -1.83 -2.80
N MET A 150 -0.40 -1.90 -3.98
CA MET A 150 -1.81 -2.24 -4.05
C MET A 150 -2.12 -3.03 -5.33
N LEU A 151 -2.69 -4.21 -5.17
CA LEU A 151 -3.12 -5.05 -6.28
C LEU A 151 -4.37 -4.47 -6.98
N ALA A 152 -4.47 -4.66 -8.29
CA ALA A 152 -5.64 -4.31 -9.09
C ALA A 152 -6.88 -5.14 -8.70
N ASP A 153 -6.66 -6.42 -8.42
CA ASP A 153 -7.71 -7.40 -8.08
C ASP A 153 -7.25 -8.21 -6.85
N PRO A 154 -7.38 -7.65 -5.63
CA PRO A 154 -6.90 -8.29 -4.42
C PRO A 154 -7.75 -9.53 -4.09
N ILE A 155 -7.10 -10.68 -3.95
CA ILE A 155 -7.73 -11.94 -3.51
C ILE A 155 -7.00 -12.50 -2.30
N VAL A 156 -7.74 -13.08 -1.36
CA VAL A 156 -7.18 -13.64 -0.11
C VAL A 156 -6.06 -14.63 -0.39
N GLY A 157 -4.93 -14.42 0.27
CA GLY A 157 -3.70 -15.20 0.13
C GLY A 157 -2.80 -14.73 -1.04
N ALA A 158 -3.18 -13.68 -1.78
CA ALA A 158 -2.26 -13.01 -2.70
C ALA A 158 -1.19 -12.29 -1.88
N ALA A 159 0.08 -12.60 -2.16
CA ALA A 159 1.21 -12.01 -1.45
C ALA A 159 2.17 -11.38 -2.46
N TYR A 160 2.75 -10.25 -2.11
CA TYR A 160 3.52 -9.43 -3.04
C TYR A 160 4.60 -8.62 -2.31
N ARG A 161 5.65 -8.29 -3.07
CA ARG A 161 6.71 -7.41 -2.62
C ARG A 161 6.31 -5.96 -2.90
N GLN A 162 6.37 -5.13 -1.86
CA GLN A 162 6.01 -3.71 -1.95
C GLN A 162 7.19 -2.86 -2.40
N GLU A 163 8.40 -3.27 -2.07
CA GLU A 163 9.66 -2.64 -2.44
C GLU A 163 10.83 -3.61 -2.32
N PHE A 164 11.95 -3.31 -2.96
CA PHE A 164 13.15 -4.09 -2.78
C PHE A 164 14.42 -3.26 -2.95
N TYR A 165 15.09 -2.98 -1.85
CA TYR A 165 16.47 -2.52 -1.80
C TYR A 165 17.20 -3.28 -0.70
N ALA A 166 18.03 -4.24 -1.10
CA ALA A 166 18.57 -5.28 -0.23
C ALA A 166 19.27 -4.72 1.02
N GLY A 167 18.74 -5.03 2.19
CA GLY A 167 19.20 -4.58 3.50
C GLY A 167 18.76 -3.17 3.90
N GLU A 168 17.93 -2.49 3.09
CA GLU A 168 17.48 -1.12 3.34
C GLU A 168 15.95 -1.01 3.28
N ALA A 169 15.28 -1.61 2.24
CA ALA A 169 13.85 -1.57 2.03
C ALA A 169 13.38 -2.90 1.42
N GLU A 170 12.65 -3.72 2.17
CA GLU A 170 12.29 -5.09 1.76
C GLU A 170 10.85 -5.48 2.13
N ASP A 171 9.94 -4.52 2.12
CA ASP A 171 8.58 -4.72 2.59
C ASP A 171 7.74 -5.60 1.67
N MET A 172 6.88 -6.39 2.31
CA MET A 172 5.99 -7.34 1.69
C MET A 172 4.58 -7.20 2.26
N GLY A 173 3.58 -7.55 1.45
CA GLY A 173 2.19 -7.58 1.86
C GLY A 173 1.48 -8.86 1.44
N GLU A 174 0.49 -9.26 2.20
CA GLU A 174 -0.44 -10.34 1.87
C GLU A 174 -1.88 -9.89 2.10
N VAL A 175 -2.77 -10.23 1.17
CA VAL A 175 -4.21 -10.00 1.34
C VAL A 175 -4.78 -11.01 2.33
N LEU A 176 -5.17 -10.54 3.51
CA LEU A 176 -5.78 -11.37 4.55
C LEU A 176 -7.28 -11.53 4.40
N ARG A 177 -7.99 -10.43 4.13
CA ARG A 177 -9.46 -10.40 4.06
C ARG A 177 -9.92 -9.41 2.98
N VAL A 178 -11.04 -9.72 2.36
CA VAL A 178 -11.84 -8.84 1.50
C VAL A 178 -13.26 -8.82 2.07
N ASP A 179 -14.02 -7.79 1.74
CA ASP A 179 -15.41 -7.62 2.25
C ASP A 179 -15.47 -7.54 3.80
N ASP A 180 -14.44 -6.99 4.45
CA ASP A 180 -14.40 -6.72 5.88
C ASP A 180 -15.01 -5.35 6.21
N THR A 181 -15.00 -4.96 7.47
CA THR A 181 -15.50 -3.67 7.95
C THR A 181 -14.46 -2.99 8.85
N ALA A 182 -14.42 -1.66 8.83
CA ALA A 182 -13.60 -0.87 9.75
C ALA A 182 -14.42 0.27 10.35
N SER A 183 -14.14 0.58 11.63
CA SER A 183 -14.72 1.72 12.34
C SER A 183 -13.59 2.54 12.96
N VAL A 184 -13.47 3.78 12.52
CA VAL A 184 -12.43 4.74 12.95
C VAL A 184 -13.09 6.09 13.25
N PRO A 185 -12.40 7.07 13.87
CA PRO A 185 -12.98 8.36 14.20
C PRO A 185 -13.60 9.12 13.02
N PHE A 186 -13.05 8.95 11.81
CA PHE A 186 -13.61 9.57 10.60
C PHE A 186 -14.97 8.95 10.20
N GLY A 187 -15.19 7.64 10.40
CA GLY A 187 -16.44 6.97 10.02
C GLY A 187 -16.40 5.45 10.08
N ASP A 188 -17.51 4.86 9.64
CA ASP A 188 -17.66 3.41 9.49
C ASP A 188 -17.57 3.05 8.01
N PHE A 189 -16.88 1.96 7.68
CA PHE A 189 -16.64 1.49 6.33
C PHE A 189 -17.02 0.03 6.16
N ASP A 190 -17.63 -0.28 5.02
CA ASP A 190 -17.93 -1.62 4.55
C ASP A 190 -17.03 -1.95 3.35
N ASP A 191 -16.99 -3.22 2.93
CA ASP A 191 -16.21 -3.72 1.79
C ASP A 191 -14.69 -3.43 1.91
N VAL A 192 -14.18 -3.46 3.14
CA VAL A 192 -12.79 -3.14 3.46
C VAL A 192 -11.86 -4.27 3.02
N LEU A 193 -10.79 -3.93 2.34
CA LEU A 193 -9.64 -4.80 2.10
C LEU A 193 -8.70 -4.74 3.31
N VAL A 194 -8.27 -5.89 3.80
CA VAL A 194 -7.25 -5.97 4.87
C VAL A 194 -6.04 -6.72 4.37
N THR A 195 -4.86 -6.10 4.49
CA THR A 195 -3.56 -6.72 4.25
C THR A 195 -2.83 -6.98 5.55
N GLU A 196 -1.85 -7.88 5.50
CA GLU A 196 -0.79 -8.02 6.48
C GLU A 196 0.50 -7.58 5.83
N ASP A 197 1.21 -6.68 6.48
CA ASP A 197 2.46 -6.11 5.99
C ASP A 197 3.60 -6.49 6.94
N TRP A 198 4.76 -6.89 6.38
CA TRP A 198 5.95 -7.29 7.14
C TRP A 198 7.22 -7.05 6.35
N THR A 199 8.34 -6.99 7.06
CA THR A 199 9.68 -6.91 6.46
C THR A 199 10.64 -7.89 7.12
N PRO A 200 11.55 -8.55 6.37
CA PRO A 200 12.59 -9.38 6.96
C PRO A 200 13.63 -8.57 7.74
N LEU A 201 13.68 -7.25 7.56
CA LEU A 201 14.58 -6.35 8.29
C LEU A 201 14.12 -6.17 9.74
N GLU A 202 12.80 -6.25 9.99
CA GLU A 202 12.18 -6.16 11.32
C GLU A 202 11.23 -7.36 11.57
N PRO A 203 11.75 -8.58 11.70
CA PRO A 203 10.97 -9.82 11.67
C PRO A 203 10.02 -10.00 12.88
N ASP A 204 10.14 -9.15 13.90
CA ASP A 204 9.29 -9.14 15.08
C ASP A 204 8.11 -8.14 14.94
N VAL A 205 8.03 -7.39 13.84
CA VAL A 205 6.96 -6.42 13.54
C VAL A 205 6.07 -6.96 12.43
N VAL A 206 4.76 -6.92 12.68
CA VAL A 206 3.72 -7.25 11.69
C VAL A 206 2.56 -6.29 11.88
N GLU A 207 2.06 -5.76 10.76
CA GLU A 207 0.97 -4.80 10.74
C GLU A 207 -0.22 -5.32 9.92
N GLU A 208 -1.43 -5.02 10.36
CA GLU A 208 -2.62 -5.15 9.53
C GLU A 208 -3.07 -3.76 9.08
N LYS A 209 -3.18 -3.59 7.76
CA LYS A 209 -3.66 -2.36 7.12
C LYS A 209 -5.04 -2.57 6.53
N SER A 210 -5.96 -1.65 6.80
CA SER A 210 -7.35 -1.70 6.33
C SER A 210 -7.59 -0.57 5.32
N TYR A 211 -8.04 -0.94 4.12
CA TYR A 211 -8.28 0.00 3.02
C TYR A 211 -9.76 0.03 2.66
N ALA A 212 -10.37 1.21 2.69
CA ALA A 212 -11.76 1.40 2.29
C ALA A 212 -11.88 1.86 0.83
N PRO A 213 -12.86 1.31 0.06
CA PRO A 213 -13.04 1.70 -1.34
C PRO A 213 -13.29 3.21 -1.50
N GLY A 214 -12.54 3.84 -2.40
CA GLY A 214 -12.65 5.27 -2.71
C GLY A 214 -12.05 6.20 -1.65
N VAL A 215 -11.47 5.65 -0.59
CA VAL A 215 -10.79 6.40 0.48
C VAL A 215 -9.31 6.04 0.56
N GLY A 216 -8.95 4.78 0.53
CA GLY A 216 -7.59 4.31 0.79
C GLY A 216 -7.43 3.75 2.20
N LEU A 217 -6.24 3.88 2.78
CA LEU A 217 -5.94 3.45 4.13
C LEU A 217 -6.84 4.17 5.14
N VAL A 218 -7.48 3.41 6.04
CA VAL A 218 -8.33 3.97 7.10
C VAL A 218 -7.88 3.54 8.49
N LEU A 219 -7.16 2.43 8.60
CA LEU A 219 -6.71 1.87 9.86
C LEU A 219 -5.45 1.07 9.65
N GLU A 220 -4.48 1.27 10.52
CA GLU A 220 -3.29 0.44 10.68
C GLU A 220 -3.17 -0.03 12.12
N VAL A 221 -2.86 -1.31 12.30
CA VAL A 221 -2.72 -1.93 13.62
C VAL A 221 -1.50 -2.82 13.63
N GLN A 222 -0.54 -2.52 14.49
CA GLN A 222 0.58 -3.40 14.73
C GLN A 222 0.11 -4.61 15.55
N THR A 223 0.05 -5.78 14.88
CA THR A 223 -0.44 -7.03 15.46
C THR A 223 0.65 -7.84 16.15
N GLN A 224 1.91 -7.55 15.80
CA GLN A 224 3.10 -8.13 16.44
C GLN A 224 4.20 -7.05 16.55
N GLY A 225 4.92 -7.05 17.67
CA GLY A 225 6.05 -6.14 17.94
C GLY A 225 5.69 -4.95 18.81
N GLY A 226 4.41 -4.59 18.92
CA GLY A 226 3.91 -3.48 19.72
C GLY A 226 2.42 -3.61 19.99
N GLY A 227 1.69 -2.60 19.71
CA GLY A 227 0.24 -2.52 19.90
C GLY A 227 -0.25 -1.17 19.37
N GLU A 228 0.56 -0.55 18.56
CA GLU A 228 0.27 0.73 17.93
C GLU A 228 -0.95 0.60 17.03
N ARG A 229 -1.74 1.67 17.02
CA ARG A 229 -2.96 1.78 16.25
C ARG A 229 -3.07 3.19 15.71
N VAL A 230 -3.06 3.32 14.39
CA VAL A 230 -3.16 4.58 13.68
C VAL A 230 -4.47 4.60 12.92
N GLU A 231 -5.29 5.63 13.13
CA GLU A 231 -6.66 5.72 12.65
C GLU A 231 -6.90 6.97 11.83
N LEU A 232 -7.66 6.84 10.74
CA LEU A 232 -8.09 7.98 9.93
C LEU A 232 -9.01 8.90 10.75
N VAL A 233 -8.64 10.20 10.86
CA VAL A 233 -9.42 11.24 11.54
C VAL A 233 -9.95 12.32 10.59
N GLU A 234 -9.27 12.58 9.45
CA GLU A 234 -9.72 13.51 8.42
C GLU A 234 -9.44 12.94 7.02
N PHE A 235 -10.34 13.20 6.06
CA PHE A 235 -10.15 12.87 4.65
C PHE A 235 -10.76 13.94 3.74
N ASP A 236 -9.98 14.37 2.74
CA ASP A 236 -10.42 15.22 1.62
C ASP A 236 -10.03 14.48 0.31
N PRO A 237 -10.98 14.14 -0.56
CA PRO A 237 -10.68 13.37 -1.78
C PRO A 237 -9.92 14.15 -2.85
N GLY A 238 -9.66 15.45 -2.65
CA GLY A 238 -9.08 16.31 -3.68
C GLY A 238 -10.12 16.75 -4.73
N ALA A 239 -9.66 17.20 -5.88
CA ALA A 239 -10.53 17.82 -6.89
C ALA A 239 -10.42 17.14 -8.26
#